data_33f74b1aab7ae539a7a5409441ed92fe
#
_entry.id   33f74b1aab7ae539a7a5409441ed92fe
#
_cell.length_a   1.000
_cell.length_b   1.000
_cell.length_c   1.000
_cell.angle_alpha   90.00
_cell.angle_beta   90.00
_cell.angle_gamma   90.00
#
_symmetry.space_group_name_H-M   'P 1'
#
loop_
_entity.id
_entity.type
_entity.pdbx_description
1 polymer ?
#
loop_
_entity_poly.entity_id
_entity_poly.type
_entity_poly.pdbx_seq_one_letter_code
_entity_poly.pdbx_strand_id
1 'polypeptide(L)'
;MTSKLLLIYTGGTIGMNQNPQTGALEPFDFEHLLSRVPELAQFQTEIATYQFNPPIDSSDMSPKLWTELAHIIADNYDEYDGFVILHGTDTMAYTASALSFMLEGLTKPVILTGSQLPIGQLRTDGKENLITSIEMAAAKRADGTAMVPEVGIYFNGHLMRGNRTTKQSADEFNAFESFNYPHLADAGVEITYHDEYILQPPTSRSAEGRLLPEGRKNLQPQFHLDNNVIIFSLFPGIREDLIRHIIATPNLRSIVMRTFGSGNAPQSPWLINALREGTRNGKIIINISQCLQGCVQMGRYDTGYQLQEAGVVSGYDGTVEAAVTKLMYLQGKYDDPETIREMMKKSIRGEITV
;
A
#
# COMPACT_ATOMS: atom_id res chain seq x y z
N MET A 1 -5.36 -23.82 -18.79
CA MET A 1 -5.73 -24.21 -17.41
C MET A 1 -6.62 -23.10 -16.88
N THR A 2 -7.67 -23.44 -16.15
CA THR A 2 -8.57 -22.49 -15.47
C THR A 2 -7.78 -21.82 -14.36
N SER A 3 -7.79 -20.49 -14.25
CA SER A 3 -7.15 -19.78 -13.14
C SER A 3 -7.92 -20.03 -11.84
N LYS A 4 -7.20 -20.09 -10.71
CA LYS A 4 -7.78 -20.26 -9.38
C LYS A 4 -7.43 -19.06 -8.50
N LEU A 5 -8.42 -18.35 -7.98
CA LEU A 5 -8.25 -17.14 -7.19
C LEU A 5 -8.78 -17.31 -5.78
N LEU A 6 -8.12 -16.66 -4.81
CA LEU A 6 -8.65 -16.49 -3.46
C LEU A 6 -9.16 -15.06 -3.29
N LEU A 7 -10.47 -14.95 -3.06
CA LEU A 7 -11.14 -13.70 -2.74
C LEU A 7 -11.24 -13.56 -1.21
N ILE A 8 -10.54 -12.58 -0.66
CA ILE A 8 -10.43 -12.32 0.78
C ILE A 8 -11.31 -11.12 1.13
N TYR A 9 -12.32 -11.32 1.95
CA TYR A 9 -13.18 -10.25 2.44
C TYR A 9 -12.74 -9.85 3.85
N THR A 10 -12.15 -8.66 3.97
CA THR A 10 -11.78 -8.11 5.28
C THR A 10 -12.93 -7.34 5.93
N GLY A 11 -13.82 -6.76 5.12
CA GLY A 11 -14.89 -5.86 5.54
C GLY A 11 -15.04 -4.68 4.58
N GLY A 12 -15.60 -3.58 5.06
CA GLY A 12 -15.79 -2.35 4.31
C GLY A 12 -17.15 -2.25 3.64
N THR A 13 -17.43 -1.06 3.09
CA THR A 13 -18.73 -0.65 2.54
C THR A 13 -19.29 -1.60 1.47
N ILE A 14 -18.42 -2.21 0.67
CA ILE A 14 -18.83 -3.12 -0.41
C ILE A 14 -19.69 -4.27 0.09
N GLY A 15 -19.42 -4.81 1.30
CA GLY A 15 -20.14 -5.90 1.92
C GLY A 15 -21.15 -5.44 3.01
N MET A 16 -21.67 -4.23 2.90
CA MET A 16 -22.67 -3.71 3.84
C MET A 16 -24.07 -3.66 3.22
N ASN A 17 -25.08 -3.83 4.06
CA ASN A 17 -26.47 -3.56 3.74
C ASN A 17 -26.97 -2.36 4.55
N GLN A 18 -27.87 -1.60 3.97
CA GLN A 18 -28.56 -0.55 4.71
C GLN A 18 -29.68 -1.19 5.56
N ASN A 19 -29.63 -0.98 6.86
CA ASN A 19 -30.70 -1.39 7.77
C ASN A 19 -31.98 -0.59 7.43
N PRO A 20 -33.08 -1.24 7.08
CA PRO A 20 -34.29 -0.55 6.66
C PRO A 20 -34.96 0.31 7.75
N GLN A 21 -34.65 0.06 9.02
CA GLN A 21 -35.27 0.75 10.16
C GLN A 21 -34.42 1.94 10.62
N THR A 22 -33.10 1.80 10.62
CA THR A 22 -32.17 2.80 11.15
C THR A 22 -31.48 3.62 10.06
N GLY A 23 -31.46 3.12 8.82
CA GLY A 23 -30.68 3.68 7.72
C GLY A 23 -29.16 3.45 7.85
N ALA A 24 -28.70 2.84 8.95
CA ALA A 24 -27.28 2.54 9.18
C ALA A 24 -26.80 1.40 8.27
N LEU A 25 -25.50 1.45 7.91
CA LEU A 25 -24.86 0.35 7.18
C LEU A 25 -24.43 -0.74 8.18
N GLU A 26 -24.82 -1.98 7.89
CA GLU A 26 -24.50 -3.16 8.70
C GLU A 26 -23.80 -4.20 7.82
N PRO A 27 -22.74 -4.87 8.31
CA PRO A 27 -22.09 -5.97 7.59
C PRO A 27 -23.08 -7.11 7.33
N PHE A 28 -22.96 -7.73 6.15
CA PHE A 28 -23.76 -8.92 5.84
C PHE A 28 -22.88 -10.08 5.34
N ASP A 29 -23.47 -11.27 5.26
CA ASP A 29 -22.76 -12.49 4.91
C ASP A 29 -22.18 -12.41 3.49
N PHE A 30 -20.93 -12.84 3.37
CA PHE A 30 -20.15 -12.81 2.12
C PHE A 30 -20.78 -13.68 1.00
N GLU A 31 -21.46 -14.79 1.33
CA GLU A 31 -22.19 -15.58 0.35
C GLU A 31 -23.30 -14.75 -0.32
N HIS A 32 -23.91 -13.82 0.42
CA HIS A 32 -24.85 -12.86 -0.13
C HIS A 32 -24.20 -11.87 -1.11
N LEU A 33 -22.95 -11.47 -0.86
CA LEU A 33 -22.20 -10.59 -1.78
C LEU A 33 -22.05 -11.26 -3.15
N LEU A 34 -21.59 -12.51 -3.19
CA LEU A 34 -21.44 -13.26 -4.43
C LEU A 34 -22.78 -13.42 -5.16
N SER A 35 -23.87 -13.63 -4.44
CA SER A 35 -25.21 -13.72 -5.03
C SER A 35 -25.70 -12.43 -5.68
N ARG A 36 -25.13 -11.27 -5.31
CA ARG A 36 -25.43 -9.96 -5.90
C ARG A 36 -24.66 -9.68 -7.19
N VAL A 37 -23.68 -10.52 -7.52
CA VAL A 37 -22.85 -10.40 -8.73
C VAL A 37 -22.90 -11.72 -9.52
N PRO A 38 -24.06 -12.06 -10.12
CA PRO A 38 -24.22 -13.29 -10.89
C PRO A 38 -23.28 -13.35 -12.10
N GLU A 39 -22.74 -12.22 -12.55
CA GLU A 39 -21.77 -12.09 -13.61
C GLU A 39 -20.49 -12.89 -13.30
N LEU A 40 -20.15 -13.11 -12.03
CA LEU A 40 -18.97 -13.90 -11.63
C LEU A 40 -19.05 -15.35 -12.12
N ALA A 41 -20.24 -15.90 -12.29
CA ALA A 41 -20.43 -17.24 -12.86
C ALA A 41 -20.03 -17.36 -14.35
N GLN A 42 -19.82 -16.23 -15.03
CA GLN A 42 -19.38 -16.21 -16.44
C GLN A 42 -17.86 -16.33 -16.59
N PHE A 43 -17.10 -16.11 -15.50
CA PHE A 43 -15.67 -16.31 -15.54
C PHE A 43 -15.31 -17.79 -15.62
N GLN A 44 -14.33 -18.11 -16.49
CA GLN A 44 -13.66 -19.41 -16.49
C GLN A 44 -12.58 -19.49 -15.40
N THR A 45 -12.90 -19.01 -14.18
CA THR A 45 -11.99 -18.89 -13.05
C THR A 45 -12.65 -19.51 -11.83
N GLU A 46 -11.95 -20.37 -11.15
CA GLU A 46 -12.39 -20.89 -9.84
C GLU A 46 -12.11 -19.84 -8.77
N ILE A 47 -13.16 -19.42 -8.05
CA ILE A 47 -13.06 -18.42 -7.01
C ILE A 47 -13.35 -19.09 -5.67
N ALA A 48 -12.33 -19.24 -4.83
CA ALA A 48 -12.50 -19.60 -3.43
C ALA A 48 -12.58 -18.32 -2.58
N THR A 49 -13.16 -18.43 -1.39
CA THR A 49 -13.42 -17.28 -0.53
C THR A 49 -12.87 -17.47 0.87
N TYR A 50 -12.37 -16.39 1.45
CA TYR A 50 -11.99 -16.29 2.86
C TYR A 50 -12.62 -15.03 3.46
N GLN A 51 -13.24 -15.14 4.62
CA GLN A 51 -13.88 -14.01 5.29
C GLN A 51 -13.31 -13.82 6.69
N PHE A 52 -12.99 -12.57 7.04
CA PHE A 52 -12.70 -12.18 8.42
C PHE A 52 -14.00 -12.19 9.24
N ASN A 53 -13.92 -12.74 10.44
CA ASN A 53 -15.08 -12.83 11.33
C ASN A 53 -14.72 -12.34 12.75
N PRO A 54 -15.28 -11.20 13.20
CA PRO A 54 -16.19 -10.32 12.45
C PRO A 54 -15.48 -9.58 11.32
N PRO A 55 -16.23 -9.06 10.30
CA PRO A 55 -15.69 -8.14 9.31
C PRO A 55 -15.12 -6.89 9.97
N ILE A 56 -14.02 -6.37 9.42
CA ILE A 56 -13.23 -5.28 9.99
C ILE A 56 -13.69 -3.95 9.39
N ASP A 57 -13.94 -2.93 10.21
CA ASP A 57 -13.91 -1.55 9.74
C ASP A 57 -12.46 -1.19 9.41
N SER A 58 -12.21 -0.62 8.21
CA SER A 58 -10.84 -0.28 7.82
C SER A 58 -10.19 0.78 8.71
N SER A 59 -10.96 1.58 9.45
CA SER A 59 -10.42 2.50 10.47
C SER A 59 -9.76 1.77 11.65
N ASP A 60 -10.12 0.51 11.89
CA ASP A 60 -9.53 -0.36 12.93
C ASP A 60 -8.36 -1.21 12.41
N MET A 61 -7.95 -1.00 11.15
CA MET A 61 -6.82 -1.72 10.57
C MET A 61 -5.53 -1.48 11.36
N SER A 62 -4.71 -2.53 11.49
CA SER A 62 -3.50 -2.50 12.31
C SER A 62 -2.40 -3.40 11.75
N PRO A 63 -1.14 -3.24 12.18
CA PRO A 63 -0.04 -4.13 11.79
C PRO A 63 -0.31 -5.60 12.08
N LYS A 64 -1.05 -5.93 13.13
CA LYS A 64 -1.47 -7.30 13.44
C LYS A 64 -2.37 -7.88 12.34
N LEU A 65 -3.33 -7.10 11.85
CA LEU A 65 -4.25 -7.50 10.79
C LEU A 65 -3.54 -7.60 9.43
N TRP A 66 -2.55 -6.74 9.16
CA TRP A 66 -1.69 -6.88 7.98
C TRP A 66 -0.87 -8.17 8.03
N THR A 67 -0.35 -8.53 9.21
CA THR A 67 0.35 -9.80 9.41
C THR A 67 -0.58 -11.00 9.18
N GLU A 68 -1.81 -10.95 9.65
CA GLU A 68 -2.82 -11.98 9.39
C GLU A 68 -3.13 -12.11 7.89
N LEU A 69 -3.35 -11.01 7.19
CA LEU A 69 -3.52 -11.00 5.73
C LEU A 69 -2.31 -11.59 5.00
N ALA A 70 -1.10 -11.23 5.42
CA ALA A 70 0.12 -11.77 4.82
C ALA A 70 0.25 -13.28 5.05
N HIS A 71 -0.15 -13.79 6.22
CA HIS A 71 -0.21 -15.24 6.50
C HIS A 71 -1.24 -15.93 5.60
N ILE A 72 -2.47 -15.41 5.49
CA ILE A 72 -3.50 -15.98 4.61
C ILE A 72 -2.97 -16.11 3.18
N ILE A 73 -2.32 -15.07 2.65
CA ILE A 73 -1.75 -15.09 1.30
C ILE A 73 -0.61 -16.12 1.21
N ALA A 74 0.31 -16.12 2.17
CA ALA A 74 1.49 -17.00 2.15
C ALA A 74 1.11 -18.47 2.27
N ASP A 75 0.16 -18.80 3.15
CA ASP A 75 -0.28 -20.18 3.39
C ASP A 75 -1.04 -20.75 2.19
N ASN A 76 -1.67 -19.90 1.39
CA ASN A 76 -2.45 -20.25 0.21
C ASN A 76 -1.70 -19.97 -1.11
N TYR A 77 -0.43 -19.56 -1.04
CA TYR A 77 0.31 -19.06 -2.21
C TYR A 77 0.49 -20.09 -3.32
N ASP A 78 0.70 -21.37 -2.97
CA ASP A 78 0.91 -22.44 -3.94
C ASP A 78 -0.40 -22.89 -4.60
N GLU A 79 -1.52 -22.73 -3.90
CA GLU A 79 -2.84 -23.22 -4.36
C GLU A 79 -3.53 -22.29 -5.34
N TYR A 80 -3.35 -20.97 -5.16
CA TYR A 80 -4.05 -19.95 -5.97
C TYR A 80 -3.11 -19.22 -6.93
N ASP A 81 -3.62 -18.82 -8.09
CA ASP A 81 -2.90 -18.05 -9.10
C ASP A 81 -2.85 -16.55 -8.80
N GLY A 82 -3.74 -16.06 -7.94
CA GLY A 82 -3.82 -14.67 -7.53
C GLY A 82 -4.79 -14.45 -6.38
N PHE A 83 -4.77 -13.25 -5.83
CA PHE A 83 -5.52 -12.85 -4.65
C PHE A 83 -6.25 -11.55 -4.91
N VAL A 84 -7.53 -11.48 -4.53
CA VAL A 84 -8.32 -10.24 -4.54
C VAL A 84 -8.75 -9.96 -3.10
N ILE A 85 -8.52 -8.76 -2.59
CA ILE A 85 -8.84 -8.36 -1.23
C ILE A 85 -9.92 -7.28 -1.28
N LEU A 86 -11.11 -7.60 -0.76
CA LEU A 86 -12.16 -6.61 -0.53
C LEU A 86 -11.92 -5.92 0.81
N HIS A 87 -11.71 -4.61 0.75
CA HIS A 87 -11.23 -3.81 1.86
C HIS A 87 -12.01 -2.50 1.99
N GLY A 88 -12.20 -1.99 3.20
CA GLY A 88 -12.72 -0.65 3.41
C GLY A 88 -11.76 0.42 2.89
N THR A 89 -12.29 1.49 2.30
CA THR A 89 -11.49 2.46 1.54
C THR A 89 -10.56 3.33 2.38
N ASP A 90 -10.84 3.56 3.69
CA ASP A 90 -10.12 4.56 4.50
C ASP A 90 -8.63 4.25 4.70
N THR A 91 -8.27 2.99 4.86
CA THR A 91 -6.87 2.57 5.07
C THR A 91 -6.37 1.58 4.01
N MET A 92 -7.08 1.42 2.89
CA MET A 92 -6.69 0.51 1.82
C MET A 92 -5.28 0.80 1.29
N ALA A 93 -4.92 2.07 1.11
CA ALA A 93 -3.60 2.47 0.65
C ALA A 93 -2.47 2.10 1.65
N TYR A 94 -2.75 2.17 2.96
CA TYR A 94 -1.82 1.67 3.99
C TYR A 94 -1.67 0.16 3.92
N THR A 95 -2.77 -0.58 3.81
CA THR A 95 -2.76 -2.05 3.70
C THR A 95 -2.02 -2.50 2.45
N ALA A 96 -2.30 -1.89 1.29
CA ALA A 96 -1.62 -2.20 0.05
C ALA A 96 -0.11 -1.90 0.12
N SER A 97 0.27 -0.77 0.74
CA SER A 97 1.66 -0.41 0.96
C SER A 97 2.36 -1.42 1.90
N ALA A 98 1.74 -1.78 3.01
CA ALA A 98 2.29 -2.76 3.95
C ALA A 98 2.50 -4.13 3.29
N LEU A 99 1.49 -4.67 2.60
CA LEU A 99 1.59 -5.93 1.89
C LEU A 99 2.64 -5.91 0.78
N SER A 100 2.83 -4.76 0.09
CA SER A 100 3.88 -4.60 -0.92
C SER A 100 5.28 -4.86 -0.34
N PHE A 101 5.53 -4.44 0.91
CA PHE A 101 6.82 -4.68 1.58
C PHE A 101 6.88 -6.07 2.22
N MET A 102 5.80 -6.51 2.86
CA MET A 102 5.74 -7.77 3.59
C MET A 102 5.87 -9.01 2.69
N LEU A 103 5.31 -8.97 1.48
CA LEU A 103 5.30 -10.09 0.53
C LEU A 103 6.53 -10.04 -0.38
N GLU A 104 7.72 -10.29 0.18
CA GLU A 104 8.97 -10.30 -0.56
C GLU A 104 9.00 -11.42 -1.62
N GLY A 105 9.40 -11.08 -2.84
CA GLY A 105 9.50 -12.06 -3.92
C GLY A 105 8.15 -12.45 -4.53
N LEU A 106 7.14 -11.60 -4.40
CA LEU A 106 5.80 -11.82 -4.97
C LEU A 106 5.88 -12.01 -6.50
N THR A 107 5.24 -13.06 -7.01
CA THR A 107 5.16 -13.41 -8.45
C THR A 107 3.71 -13.57 -8.92
N LYS A 108 2.75 -13.36 -8.02
CA LYS A 108 1.32 -13.46 -8.28
C LYS A 108 0.65 -12.14 -7.93
N PRO A 109 -0.48 -11.78 -8.58
CA PRO A 109 -1.20 -10.55 -8.27
C PRO A 109 -1.84 -10.61 -6.88
N VAL A 110 -1.77 -9.49 -6.16
CA VAL A 110 -2.55 -9.23 -4.95
C VAL A 110 -3.27 -7.89 -5.17
N ILE A 111 -4.53 -7.95 -5.57
CA ILE A 111 -5.30 -6.76 -5.95
C ILE A 111 -6.28 -6.41 -4.83
N LEU A 112 -6.10 -5.21 -4.23
CA LEU A 112 -7.05 -4.66 -3.29
C LEU A 112 -8.10 -3.85 -4.04
N THR A 113 -9.34 -3.96 -3.60
CA THR A 113 -10.45 -3.15 -4.08
C THR A 113 -11.53 -3.00 -3.00
N GLY A 114 -12.53 -2.20 -3.29
CA GLY A 114 -13.65 -1.93 -2.41
C GLY A 114 -14.71 -1.12 -3.13
N SER A 115 -15.52 -0.39 -2.41
CA SER A 115 -16.49 0.52 -3.01
C SER A 115 -16.81 1.70 -2.10
N GLN A 116 -17.29 2.78 -2.71
CA GLN A 116 -17.87 3.90 -1.98
C GLN A 116 -19.34 3.62 -1.60
N LEU A 117 -20.05 2.82 -2.39
CA LEU A 117 -21.41 2.43 -2.11
C LEU A 117 -21.53 0.90 -1.92
N PRO A 118 -22.39 0.44 -1.00
CA PRO A 118 -22.70 -0.98 -0.85
C PRO A 118 -23.07 -1.63 -2.18
N ILE A 119 -22.63 -2.88 -2.39
CA ILE A 119 -22.81 -3.59 -3.67
C ILE A 119 -24.29 -3.81 -4.05
N GLY A 120 -25.20 -3.78 -3.07
CA GLY A 120 -26.63 -3.91 -3.28
C GLY A 120 -27.36 -2.60 -3.64
N GLN A 121 -26.67 -1.46 -3.62
CA GLN A 121 -27.29 -0.17 -3.94
C GLN A 121 -27.34 0.12 -5.44
N LEU A 122 -28.35 0.91 -5.85
CA LEU A 122 -28.37 1.48 -7.19
C LEU A 122 -27.16 2.39 -7.39
N ARG A 123 -26.52 2.34 -8.55
CA ARG A 123 -25.32 3.10 -8.90
C ARG A 123 -24.07 2.73 -8.09
N THR A 124 -24.03 1.55 -7.47
CA THR A 124 -22.81 1.08 -6.81
C THR A 124 -21.63 0.98 -7.79
N ASP A 125 -20.47 1.42 -7.36
CA ASP A 125 -19.17 1.19 -8.00
C ASP A 125 -18.62 -0.22 -7.67
N GLY A 126 -19.19 -0.89 -6.66
CA GLY A 126 -18.66 -2.15 -6.13
C GLY A 126 -18.69 -3.32 -7.11
N LYS A 127 -19.69 -3.39 -8.01
CA LYS A 127 -19.76 -4.49 -8.99
C LYS A 127 -18.65 -4.43 -10.00
N GLU A 128 -18.44 -3.26 -10.60
CA GLU A 128 -17.39 -3.05 -11.58
C GLU A 128 -16.02 -3.25 -10.94
N ASN A 129 -15.77 -2.64 -9.78
CA ASN A 129 -14.54 -2.77 -9.05
C ASN A 129 -14.20 -4.24 -8.72
N LEU A 130 -15.19 -5.04 -8.29
CA LEU A 130 -15.00 -6.46 -8.00
C LEU A 130 -14.71 -7.29 -9.26
N ILE A 131 -15.56 -7.15 -10.28
CA ILE A 131 -15.48 -7.92 -11.53
C ILE A 131 -14.12 -7.70 -12.19
N THR A 132 -13.74 -6.45 -12.38
CA THR A 132 -12.48 -6.11 -13.06
C THR A 132 -11.24 -6.47 -12.23
N SER A 133 -11.31 -6.36 -10.89
CA SER A 133 -10.23 -6.86 -10.02
C SER A 133 -10.00 -8.36 -10.17
N ILE A 134 -11.08 -9.15 -10.29
CA ILE A 134 -11.00 -10.61 -10.52
C ILE A 134 -10.42 -10.89 -11.90
N GLU A 135 -10.85 -10.19 -12.94
CA GLU A 135 -10.33 -10.34 -14.29
C GLU A 135 -8.83 -10.04 -14.35
N MET A 136 -8.39 -8.92 -13.76
CA MET A 136 -6.99 -8.56 -13.69
C MET A 136 -6.14 -9.55 -12.88
N ALA A 137 -6.69 -10.07 -11.77
CA ALA A 137 -6.00 -11.07 -10.96
C ALA A 137 -5.88 -12.43 -11.66
N ALA A 138 -6.80 -12.77 -12.56
CA ALA A 138 -6.77 -13.99 -13.36
C ALA A 138 -5.89 -13.87 -14.60
N ALA A 139 -5.54 -12.66 -15.02
CA ALA A 139 -4.85 -12.39 -16.28
C ALA A 139 -3.42 -12.95 -16.30
N LYS A 140 -3.08 -13.63 -17.39
CA LYS A 140 -1.75 -14.24 -17.60
C LYS A 140 -1.14 -13.78 -18.92
N ARG A 141 0.17 -13.69 -18.92
CA ARG A 141 0.98 -13.50 -20.14
C ARG A 141 0.95 -14.76 -20.99
N ALA A 142 1.42 -14.66 -22.22
CA ALA A 142 1.50 -15.79 -23.15
C ALA A 142 2.37 -16.95 -22.64
N ASP A 143 3.34 -16.67 -21.76
CA ASP A 143 4.20 -17.66 -21.09
C ASP A 143 3.58 -18.30 -19.86
N GLY A 144 2.34 -17.90 -19.48
CA GLY A 144 1.61 -18.39 -18.32
C GLY A 144 1.93 -17.67 -17.01
N THR A 145 2.84 -16.71 -16.98
CA THR A 145 3.12 -15.87 -15.82
C THR A 145 1.99 -14.87 -15.58
N ALA A 146 1.87 -14.39 -14.34
CA ALA A 146 0.88 -13.37 -14.01
C ALA A 146 1.14 -12.07 -14.80
N MET A 147 0.07 -11.40 -15.24
CA MET A 147 0.17 -10.12 -15.94
C MET A 147 0.72 -9.04 -15.02
N VAL A 148 0.25 -8.98 -13.77
CA VAL A 148 0.67 -7.98 -12.76
C VAL A 148 1.14 -8.69 -11.48
N PRO A 149 2.42 -9.10 -11.38
CA PRO A 149 2.95 -9.85 -10.24
C PRO A 149 3.34 -8.94 -9.06
N GLU A 150 2.44 -8.05 -8.66
CA GLU A 150 2.66 -7.10 -7.57
C GLU A 150 1.37 -6.80 -6.79
N VAL A 151 1.50 -6.07 -5.68
CA VAL A 151 0.34 -5.58 -4.93
C VAL A 151 -0.18 -4.31 -5.60
N GLY A 152 -1.46 -4.32 -5.99
CA GLY A 152 -2.13 -3.20 -6.63
C GLY A 152 -3.43 -2.81 -5.93
N ILE A 153 -3.89 -1.58 -6.20
CA ILE A 153 -5.24 -1.12 -5.89
C ILE A 153 -5.95 -0.90 -7.22
N TYR A 154 -7.05 -1.61 -7.43
CA TYR A 154 -7.96 -1.31 -8.54
C TYR A 154 -9.15 -0.50 -8.04
N PHE A 155 -9.39 0.63 -8.65
CA PHE A 155 -10.52 1.48 -8.33
C PHE A 155 -10.90 2.38 -9.52
N ASN A 156 -12.21 2.49 -9.80
CA ASN A 156 -12.75 3.41 -10.80
C ASN A 156 -12.04 3.35 -12.18
N GLY A 157 -11.79 2.15 -12.69
CA GLY A 157 -11.21 1.95 -14.03
C GLY A 157 -9.67 1.91 -14.07
N HIS A 158 -8.97 2.08 -12.96
CA HIS A 158 -7.52 2.17 -12.92
C HIS A 158 -6.90 1.17 -11.95
N LEU A 159 -5.90 0.40 -12.43
CA LEU A 159 -5.04 -0.38 -11.56
C LEU A 159 -3.79 0.42 -11.23
N MET A 160 -3.60 0.72 -9.98
CA MET A 160 -2.49 1.50 -9.45
C MET A 160 -1.56 0.63 -8.62
N ARG A 161 -0.24 0.92 -8.61
CA ARG A 161 0.68 0.24 -7.70
C ARG A 161 0.32 0.56 -6.25
N GLY A 162 0.16 -0.46 -5.40
CA GLY A 162 -0.38 -0.31 -4.05
C GLY A 162 0.40 0.67 -3.16
N ASN A 163 1.73 0.66 -3.25
CA ASN A 163 2.60 1.55 -2.48
C ASN A 163 2.90 2.90 -3.17
N ARG A 164 2.17 3.22 -4.25
CA ARG A 164 2.19 4.53 -4.93
C ARG A 164 0.85 5.25 -4.85
N THR A 165 -0.14 4.60 -4.26
CA THR A 165 -1.52 5.04 -4.24
C THR A 165 -1.86 5.70 -2.91
N THR A 166 -2.70 6.73 -2.95
CA THR A 166 -3.28 7.40 -1.78
C THR A 166 -4.78 7.63 -1.99
N LYS A 167 -5.55 7.68 -0.90
CA LYS A 167 -6.97 8.05 -0.95
C LYS A 167 -7.08 9.57 -1.09
N GLN A 168 -7.68 10.02 -2.21
CA GLN A 168 -7.82 11.44 -2.50
C GLN A 168 -9.21 12.01 -2.18
N SER A 169 -10.24 11.18 -2.18
CA SER A 169 -11.61 11.62 -1.91
C SER A 169 -12.33 10.69 -0.95
N ALA A 170 -13.18 11.27 -0.11
CA ALA A 170 -14.02 10.54 0.84
C ALA A 170 -15.38 10.13 0.25
N ASP A 171 -15.85 10.80 -0.81
CA ASP A 171 -17.21 10.71 -1.33
C ASP A 171 -17.32 10.54 -2.87
N GLU A 172 -16.24 10.76 -3.62
CA GLU A 172 -16.22 10.53 -5.06
C GLU A 172 -15.90 9.07 -5.39
N PHE A 173 -16.39 8.56 -6.52
CA PHE A 173 -16.03 7.23 -7.02
C PHE A 173 -14.55 7.14 -7.42
N ASN A 174 -13.97 8.23 -7.92
CA ASN A 174 -12.53 8.36 -8.07
C ASN A 174 -11.88 8.63 -6.71
N ALA A 175 -11.90 7.64 -5.82
CA ALA A 175 -11.46 7.77 -4.44
C ALA A 175 -9.94 7.62 -4.27
N PHE A 176 -9.24 7.02 -5.21
CA PHE A 176 -7.80 6.73 -5.15
C PHE A 176 -7.06 7.29 -6.36
N GLU A 177 -5.80 7.69 -6.15
CA GLU A 177 -4.93 8.16 -7.21
C GLU A 177 -3.46 7.83 -6.92
N SER A 178 -2.70 7.61 -7.99
CA SER A 178 -1.25 7.45 -7.99
C SER A 178 -0.61 8.68 -8.63
N PHE A 179 -0.46 9.76 -7.86
CA PHE A 179 -0.09 11.09 -8.38
C PHE A 179 1.30 11.17 -9.00
N ASN A 180 2.22 10.33 -8.56
CA ASN A 180 3.64 10.39 -8.95
C ASN A 180 4.10 9.12 -9.70
N TYR A 181 3.17 8.23 -10.05
CA TYR A 181 3.50 7.03 -10.81
C TYR A 181 2.35 6.67 -11.75
N PRO A 182 2.61 6.27 -13.00
CA PRO A 182 1.57 5.89 -13.94
C PRO A 182 0.75 4.70 -13.48
N HIS A 183 -0.48 4.57 -13.99
CA HIS A 183 -1.31 3.40 -13.77
C HIS A 183 -0.64 2.15 -14.36
N LEU A 184 -0.87 1.01 -13.75
CA LEU A 184 -0.37 -0.29 -14.25
C LEU A 184 -1.28 -0.85 -15.32
N ALA A 185 -2.58 -0.53 -15.25
CA ALA A 185 -3.56 -0.85 -16.27
C ALA A 185 -4.76 0.10 -16.21
N ASP A 186 -5.42 0.25 -17.33
CA ASP A 186 -6.67 1.00 -17.48
C ASP A 186 -7.76 0.08 -18.05
N ALA A 187 -8.91 0.04 -17.37
CA ALA A 187 -10.07 -0.72 -17.80
C ALA A 187 -11.02 0.16 -18.62
N GLY A 188 -11.13 -0.16 -19.92
CA GLY A 188 -12.10 0.40 -20.83
C GLY A 188 -13.02 -0.72 -21.33
N VAL A 189 -13.31 -0.74 -22.66
CA VAL A 189 -13.95 -1.90 -23.32
C VAL A 189 -13.04 -3.13 -23.22
N GLU A 190 -11.75 -2.91 -23.31
CA GLU A 190 -10.70 -3.88 -23.06
C GLU A 190 -9.77 -3.35 -21.96
N ILE A 191 -9.10 -4.24 -21.24
CA ILE A 191 -8.09 -3.87 -20.25
C ILE A 191 -6.76 -3.65 -20.95
N THR A 192 -6.22 -2.45 -20.84
CA THR A 192 -4.90 -2.09 -21.37
C THR A 192 -3.87 -2.14 -20.26
N TYR A 193 -2.89 -3.03 -20.34
CA TYR A 193 -1.78 -3.14 -19.40
C TYR A 193 -0.57 -2.33 -19.87
N HIS A 194 0.06 -1.62 -18.96
CA HIS A 194 1.25 -0.79 -19.21
C HIS A 194 2.50 -1.52 -18.73
N ASP A 195 2.97 -2.47 -19.52
CA ASP A 195 4.06 -3.41 -19.17
C ASP A 195 5.34 -2.71 -18.70
N GLU A 196 5.63 -1.52 -19.23
CA GLU A 196 6.80 -0.72 -18.87
C GLU A 196 6.76 -0.19 -17.43
N TYR A 197 5.56 -0.15 -16.82
CA TYR A 197 5.38 0.31 -15.44
C TYR A 197 5.18 -0.83 -14.45
N ILE A 198 4.89 -2.05 -14.93
CA ILE A 198 4.68 -3.22 -14.08
C ILE A 198 6.02 -3.77 -13.61
N LEU A 199 6.14 -4.05 -12.29
CA LEU A 199 7.32 -4.70 -11.74
C LEU A 199 7.51 -6.08 -12.39
N GLN A 200 8.70 -6.30 -12.91
CA GLN A 200 9.05 -7.64 -13.37
C GLN A 200 9.28 -8.55 -12.16
N PRO A 201 8.75 -9.77 -12.17
CA PRO A 201 9.01 -10.71 -11.09
C PRO A 201 10.53 -10.91 -10.95
N PRO A 202 11.03 -11.11 -9.73
CA PRO A 202 12.44 -11.40 -9.54
C PRO A 202 12.80 -12.61 -10.40
N THR A 203 13.60 -12.39 -11.43
CA THR A 203 14.12 -13.49 -12.24
C THR A 203 14.96 -14.35 -11.32
N SER A 204 14.50 -15.55 -11.03
CA SER A 204 15.26 -16.56 -10.29
C SER A 204 16.44 -17.01 -11.16
N ARG A 205 17.52 -16.22 -11.11
CA ARG A 205 18.83 -16.68 -11.56
C ARG A 205 19.56 -17.19 -10.34
N SER A 206 20.03 -18.45 -10.40
CA SER A 206 21.04 -18.92 -9.45
C SER A 206 22.25 -17.98 -9.50
N ALA A 207 23.08 -17.97 -8.46
CA ALA A 207 24.36 -17.25 -8.44
C ALA A 207 25.24 -17.56 -9.68
N GLU A 208 24.92 -18.62 -10.41
CA GLU A 208 25.62 -19.14 -11.61
C GLU A 208 24.91 -18.76 -12.92
N GLY A 209 23.86 -17.90 -12.89
CA GLY A 209 23.17 -17.41 -14.08
C GLY A 209 22.19 -18.40 -14.73
N ARG A 210 21.92 -19.58 -14.13
CA ARG A 210 20.90 -20.52 -14.61
C ARG A 210 19.51 -20.04 -14.19
N LEU A 211 18.55 -20.10 -15.14
CA LEU A 211 17.13 -20.01 -14.82
C LEU A 211 16.80 -21.16 -13.86
N LEU A 212 16.29 -20.82 -12.67
CA LEU A 212 15.81 -21.81 -11.73
C LEU A 212 14.55 -22.46 -12.31
N PRO A 213 14.37 -23.79 -12.15
CA PRO A 213 13.18 -24.48 -12.64
C PRO A 213 11.91 -23.85 -12.04
N GLU A 214 10.88 -23.76 -12.89
CA GLU A 214 9.52 -23.43 -12.47
C GLU A 214 9.13 -24.24 -11.23
N GLY A 215 8.60 -23.57 -10.20
CA GLY A 215 8.01 -24.21 -9.03
C GLY A 215 8.69 -23.98 -7.68
N ARG A 216 9.76 -23.19 -7.58
CA ARG A 216 10.25 -22.77 -6.26
C ARG A 216 9.49 -21.57 -5.75
N LYS A 217 9.00 -21.66 -4.50
CA LYS A 217 8.44 -20.52 -3.76
C LYS A 217 9.44 -19.38 -3.77
N ASN A 218 9.17 -18.34 -4.55
CA ASN A 218 9.97 -17.10 -4.50
C ASN A 218 9.46 -16.19 -3.38
N LEU A 219 8.25 -16.45 -2.87
CA LEU A 219 7.67 -15.66 -1.79
C LEU A 219 8.40 -15.93 -0.47
N GLN A 220 8.94 -14.85 0.11
CA GLN A 220 9.61 -14.85 1.42
C GLN A 220 8.94 -13.79 2.30
N PRO A 221 7.79 -14.10 2.89
CA PRO A 221 7.02 -13.10 3.61
C PRO A 221 7.74 -12.67 4.90
N GLN A 222 7.71 -11.37 5.17
CA GLN A 222 8.14 -10.78 6.43
C GLN A 222 6.91 -10.43 7.27
N PHE A 223 6.76 -11.08 8.41
CA PHE A 223 5.59 -10.94 9.27
C PHE A 223 5.78 -9.98 10.44
N HIS A 224 7.01 -9.60 10.74
CA HIS A 224 7.32 -8.72 11.85
C HIS A 224 7.40 -7.27 11.39
N LEU A 225 6.54 -6.43 11.97
CA LEU A 225 6.49 -4.99 11.77
C LEU A 225 6.73 -4.29 13.11
N ASP A 226 7.58 -3.26 13.12
CA ASP A 226 7.77 -2.40 14.29
C ASP A 226 7.06 -1.06 14.08
N ASN A 227 6.03 -0.80 14.86
CA ASN A 227 5.17 0.38 14.75
C ASN A 227 5.64 1.59 15.58
N ASN A 228 6.90 1.61 16.03
CA ASN A 228 7.48 2.76 16.71
C ASN A 228 7.80 3.91 15.73
N VAL A 229 6.78 4.38 15.04
CA VAL A 229 6.80 5.44 14.05
C VAL A 229 5.68 6.44 14.31
N ILE A 230 5.93 7.71 14.03
CA ILE A 230 4.91 8.77 14.07
C ILE A 230 4.94 9.60 12.78
N ILE A 231 3.79 10.14 12.42
CA ILE A 231 3.65 11.15 11.37
C ILE A 231 3.34 12.48 12.01
N PHE A 232 4.02 13.56 11.61
CA PHE A 232 3.54 14.91 11.89
C PHE A 232 3.68 15.83 10.67
N SER A 233 2.80 16.82 10.58
CA SER A 233 2.84 17.83 9.52
C SER A 233 3.32 19.16 10.07
N LEU A 234 4.25 19.80 9.38
CA LEU A 234 4.62 21.19 9.66
C LEU A 234 3.47 22.12 9.25
N PHE A 235 3.26 23.17 10.03
CA PHE A 235 2.32 24.25 9.72
C PHE A 235 2.88 25.57 10.27
N PRO A 236 2.48 26.74 9.71
CA PRO A 236 2.88 28.03 10.25
C PRO A 236 2.41 28.21 11.69
N GLY A 237 3.35 28.46 12.61
CA GLY A 237 3.06 28.57 14.03
C GLY A 237 3.23 27.27 14.85
N ILE A 238 3.76 26.20 14.26
CA ILE A 238 4.11 24.99 15.02
C ILE A 238 5.10 25.32 16.14
N ARG A 239 4.86 24.81 17.33
CA ARG A 239 5.62 25.14 18.52
C ARG A 239 6.84 24.24 18.70
N GLU A 240 7.94 24.86 19.16
CA GLU A 240 9.21 24.17 19.46
C GLU A 240 9.06 23.06 20.50
N ASP A 241 8.36 23.36 21.61
CA ASP A 241 8.20 22.41 22.73
C ASP A 241 7.49 21.13 22.29
N LEU A 242 6.49 21.21 21.40
CA LEU A 242 5.78 20.04 20.89
C LEU A 242 6.70 19.16 20.04
N ILE A 243 7.47 19.74 19.12
CA ILE A 243 8.40 19.00 18.27
C ILE A 243 9.51 18.35 19.10
N ARG A 244 10.07 19.09 20.07
CA ARG A 244 11.06 18.52 20.97
C ARG A 244 10.50 17.36 21.80
N HIS A 245 9.26 17.47 22.27
CA HIS A 245 8.59 16.39 22.99
C HIS A 245 8.41 15.14 22.12
N ILE A 246 7.95 15.31 20.88
CA ILE A 246 7.82 14.20 19.91
C ILE A 246 9.17 13.53 19.69
N ILE A 247 10.22 14.31 19.40
CA ILE A 247 11.57 13.77 19.16
C ILE A 247 12.13 13.07 20.39
N ALA A 248 11.84 13.55 21.59
CA ALA A 248 12.30 12.98 22.86
C ALA A 248 11.45 11.77 23.33
N THR A 249 10.38 11.42 22.61
CA THR A 249 9.51 10.29 23.01
C THR A 249 10.33 8.99 23.14
N PRO A 250 10.30 8.32 24.30
CA PRO A 250 10.99 7.05 24.50
C PRO A 250 10.51 5.98 23.50
N ASN A 251 11.43 5.13 23.07
CA ASN A 251 11.17 4.02 22.15
C ASN A 251 10.68 4.43 20.74
N LEU A 252 10.37 5.69 20.49
CA LEU A 252 10.10 6.15 19.13
C LEU A 252 11.36 5.97 18.28
N ARG A 253 11.29 5.19 17.19
CA ARG A 253 12.43 4.89 16.32
C ARG A 253 12.46 5.79 15.09
N SER A 254 11.29 6.14 14.53
CA SER A 254 11.24 6.92 13.31
C SER A 254 10.10 7.93 13.27
N ILE A 255 10.28 8.91 12.40
CA ILE A 255 9.37 10.05 12.20
C ILE A 255 9.20 10.27 10.71
N VAL A 256 7.96 10.33 10.23
CA VAL A 256 7.61 10.84 8.93
C VAL A 256 7.16 12.29 9.10
N MET A 257 8.01 13.22 8.67
CA MET A 257 7.77 14.65 8.75
C MET A 257 7.23 15.16 7.41
N ARG A 258 6.00 15.67 7.41
CA ARG A 258 5.39 16.26 6.22
C ARG A 258 5.72 17.75 6.14
N THR A 259 6.40 18.15 5.08
CA THR A 259 6.94 19.50 4.86
C THR A 259 6.26 20.19 3.68
N PHE A 260 6.61 21.45 3.42
CA PHE A 260 5.97 22.28 2.41
C PHE A 260 6.59 22.05 1.02
N GLY A 261 5.77 22.10 -0.02
CA GLY A 261 6.20 22.09 -1.42
C GLY A 261 7.22 20.97 -1.71
N SER A 262 8.36 21.31 -2.25
CA SER A 262 9.42 20.35 -2.60
C SER A 262 10.31 19.91 -1.42
N GLY A 263 9.80 19.88 -0.21
CA GLY A 263 10.52 19.43 0.98
C GLY A 263 11.05 20.55 1.86
N ASN A 264 10.45 21.75 1.80
CA ASN A 264 10.88 22.92 2.55
C ASN A 264 10.32 22.93 3.99
N ALA A 265 11.13 23.40 4.93
CA ALA A 265 10.78 23.60 6.33
C ALA A 265 11.13 25.03 6.77
N PRO A 266 10.57 25.51 7.92
CA PRO A 266 11.01 26.78 8.49
C PRO A 266 12.53 26.77 8.78
N GLN A 267 13.22 27.88 8.45
CA GLN A 267 14.65 28.08 8.74
C GLN A 267 14.91 28.43 10.23
N SER A 268 14.10 27.93 11.11
CA SER A 268 14.23 28.18 12.55
C SER A 268 15.36 27.35 13.13
N PRO A 269 16.39 27.95 13.73
CA PRO A 269 17.53 27.21 14.28
C PRO A 269 17.12 26.14 15.28
N TRP A 270 16.06 26.37 16.05
CA TRP A 270 15.55 25.41 17.01
C TRP A 270 15.05 24.12 16.33
N LEU A 271 14.39 24.23 15.15
CA LEU A 271 13.86 23.07 14.43
C LEU A 271 15.00 22.21 13.89
N ILE A 272 15.95 22.84 13.20
CA ILE A 272 17.14 22.14 12.65
C ILE A 272 17.95 21.47 13.77
N ASN A 273 18.14 22.16 14.91
CA ASN A 273 18.85 21.59 16.05
C ASN A 273 18.10 20.42 16.68
N ALA A 274 16.78 20.50 16.84
CA ALA A 274 15.97 19.41 17.37
C ALA A 274 16.01 18.17 16.45
N LEU A 275 15.90 18.36 15.12
CA LEU A 275 16.01 17.27 14.15
C LEU A 275 17.41 16.63 14.17
N ARG A 276 18.47 17.45 14.20
CA ARG A 276 19.87 16.97 14.30
C ARG A 276 20.11 16.18 15.59
N GLU A 277 19.57 16.63 16.71
CA GLU A 277 19.66 15.92 17.98
C GLU A 277 18.93 14.55 17.87
N GLY A 278 17.72 14.54 17.32
CA GLY A 278 16.97 13.30 17.09
C GLY A 278 17.74 12.29 16.24
N THR A 279 18.29 12.72 15.11
CA THR A 279 19.04 11.84 14.21
C THR A 279 20.34 11.32 14.82
N ARG A 280 21.07 12.16 15.60
CA ARG A 280 22.26 11.74 16.36
C ARG A 280 21.93 10.73 17.46
N ASN A 281 20.73 10.80 18.03
CA ASN A 281 20.22 9.84 19.01
C ASN A 281 19.59 8.61 18.35
N GLY A 282 19.88 8.35 17.07
CA GLY A 282 19.48 7.15 16.35
C GLY A 282 18.06 7.19 15.75
N LYS A 283 17.33 8.30 15.86
CA LYS A 283 16.01 8.40 15.21
C LYS A 283 16.16 8.56 13.70
N ILE A 284 15.25 7.94 12.96
CA ILE A 284 15.18 8.02 11.51
C ILE A 284 14.08 9.02 11.15
N ILE A 285 14.44 10.12 10.49
CA ILE A 285 13.49 11.18 10.13
C ILE A 285 13.39 11.25 8.61
N ILE A 286 12.19 11.02 8.08
CA ILE A 286 11.91 11.04 6.65
C ILE A 286 11.13 12.30 6.31
N ASN A 287 11.59 13.02 5.28
CA ASN A 287 10.94 14.20 4.75
C ASN A 287 10.02 13.83 3.58
N ILE A 288 8.71 13.99 3.76
CA ILE A 288 7.67 13.79 2.73
C ILE A 288 6.99 15.13 2.44
N SER A 289 6.63 15.39 1.19
CA SER A 289 5.84 16.57 0.83
C SER A 289 4.41 16.49 1.38
N GLN A 290 3.84 17.66 1.74
CA GLN A 290 2.39 17.78 1.97
C GLN A 290 1.60 17.81 0.65
N CYS A 291 2.26 18.13 -0.46
CA CYS A 291 1.66 18.07 -1.78
C CYS A 291 1.52 16.61 -2.23
N LEU A 292 0.38 16.27 -2.81
CA LEU A 292 0.14 14.92 -3.34
C LEU A 292 0.97 14.62 -4.58
N GLN A 293 1.25 15.65 -5.39
CA GLN A 293 2.05 15.53 -6.62
C GLN A 293 3.38 16.26 -6.49
N GLY A 294 4.44 15.67 -7.03
CA GLY A 294 5.82 16.18 -7.02
C GLY A 294 6.72 15.39 -6.09
N CYS A 295 7.94 15.86 -5.92
CA CYS A 295 8.96 15.16 -5.15
C CYS A 295 9.70 16.08 -4.17
N VAL A 296 10.26 15.49 -3.13
CA VAL A 296 11.15 16.16 -2.17
C VAL A 296 12.55 16.28 -2.78
N GLN A 297 13.01 17.52 -2.99
CA GLN A 297 14.31 17.87 -3.56
C GLN A 297 15.16 18.63 -2.53
N MET A 298 15.74 17.90 -1.58
CA MET A 298 16.45 18.51 -0.43
C MET A 298 17.71 19.29 -0.80
N GLY A 299 18.30 19.07 -1.96
CA GLY A 299 19.48 19.82 -2.43
C GLY A 299 19.19 21.07 -3.23
N ARG A 300 17.91 21.37 -3.52
CA ARG A 300 17.53 22.49 -4.42
C ARG A 300 17.52 23.85 -3.74
N TYR A 301 17.16 23.90 -2.47
CA TYR A 301 17.06 25.12 -1.68
C TYR A 301 17.87 25.00 -0.39
N ASP A 302 18.31 26.12 0.15
CA ASP A 302 19.10 26.17 1.40
C ASP A 302 18.40 25.49 2.58
N THR A 303 17.09 25.66 2.68
CA THR A 303 16.24 24.99 3.70
C THR A 303 16.32 23.46 3.62
N GLY A 304 16.32 22.90 2.41
CA GLY A 304 16.43 21.46 2.19
C GLY A 304 17.83 20.95 2.52
N TYR A 305 18.86 21.73 2.20
CA TYR A 305 20.26 21.41 2.52
C TYR A 305 20.48 21.32 4.04
N GLN A 306 19.93 22.27 4.82
CA GLN A 306 20.02 22.22 6.29
C GLN A 306 19.34 21.00 6.91
N LEU A 307 18.21 20.54 6.34
CA LEU A 307 17.56 19.30 6.75
C LEU A 307 18.44 18.08 6.46
N GLN A 308 19.06 18.04 5.30
CA GLN A 308 19.98 16.96 4.92
C GLN A 308 21.20 16.90 5.86
N GLU A 309 21.80 18.06 6.18
CA GLU A 309 22.89 18.14 7.17
C GLU A 309 22.46 17.76 8.58
N ALA A 310 21.20 17.95 8.92
CA ALA A 310 20.63 17.47 10.18
C ALA A 310 20.38 15.94 10.19
N GLY A 311 20.67 15.23 9.09
CA GLY A 311 20.52 13.79 8.98
C GLY A 311 19.11 13.33 8.60
N VAL A 312 18.25 14.25 8.12
CA VAL A 312 16.92 13.93 7.59
C VAL A 312 17.06 13.29 6.22
N VAL A 313 16.30 12.25 5.94
CA VAL A 313 16.30 11.50 4.69
C VAL A 313 15.15 11.97 3.79
N SER A 314 15.42 12.12 2.48
CA SER A 314 14.35 12.40 1.50
C SER A 314 13.44 11.20 1.35
N GLY A 315 12.12 11.45 1.32
CA GLY A 315 11.11 10.47 0.91
C GLY A 315 10.82 10.50 -0.59
N TYR A 316 11.56 11.34 -1.34
CA TYR A 316 11.43 11.50 -2.78
C TYR A 316 10.00 11.85 -3.20
N ASP A 317 9.42 11.04 -4.10
CA ASP A 317 8.05 11.15 -4.61
C ASP A 317 7.09 10.11 -3.97
N GLY A 318 7.53 9.46 -2.87
CA GLY A 318 6.76 8.45 -2.17
C GLY A 318 5.54 9.02 -1.44
N THR A 319 4.54 8.16 -1.24
CA THR A 319 3.35 8.51 -0.43
C THR A 319 3.66 8.40 1.07
N VAL A 320 2.83 9.05 1.90
CA VAL A 320 2.94 8.95 3.37
C VAL A 320 2.71 7.51 3.81
N GLU A 321 1.75 6.83 3.21
CA GLU A 321 1.38 5.44 3.47
C GLU A 321 2.57 4.51 3.22
N ALA A 322 3.23 4.67 2.07
CA ALA A 322 4.42 3.89 1.73
C ALA A 322 5.59 4.20 2.68
N ALA A 323 5.83 5.46 3.02
CA ALA A 323 6.93 5.83 3.92
C ALA A 323 6.76 5.23 5.32
N VAL A 324 5.56 5.30 5.90
CA VAL A 324 5.24 4.75 7.21
C VAL A 324 5.38 3.22 7.22
N THR A 325 4.76 2.55 6.26
CA THR A 325 4.75 1.08 6.21
C THR A 325 6.12 0.52 5.86
N LYS A 326 6.91 1.20 5.02
CA LYS A 326 8.32 0.87 4.76
C LYS A 326 9.17 0.97 6.02
N LEU A 327 8.99 2.04 6.81
CA LEU A 327 9.69 2.17 8.10
C LEU A 327 9.32 1.03 9.06
N MET A 328 8.02 0.73 9.22
CA MET A 328 7.56 -0.39 10.06
C MET A 328 8.17 -1.72 9.62
N TYR A 329 8.21 -1.98 8.30
CA TYR A 329 8.81 -3.16 7.71
C TYR A 329 10.34 -3.22 7.97
N LEU A 330 11.05 -2.14 7.68
CA LEU A 330 12.51 -2.10 7.85
C LEU A 330 12.91 -2.20 9.32
N GLN A 331 12.19 -1.55 10.22
CA GLN A 331 12.43 -1.62 11.66
C GLN A 331 12.12 -3.01 12.24
N GLY A 332 11.17 -3.72 11.65
CA GLY A 332 10.91 -5.11 11.99
C GLY A 332 11.99 -6.08 11.49
N LYS A 333 12.76 -5.68 10.48
CA LYS A 333 13.79 -6.51 9.83
C LYS A 333 15.21 -6.20 10.30
N TYR A 334 15.50 -4.94 10.67
CA TYR A 334 16.83 -4.44 11.00
C TYR A 334 16.83 -3.66 12.31
N ASP A 335 17.85 -3.89 13.13
CA ASP A 335 18.06 -3.12 14.36
C ASP A 335 18.88 -1.86 14.15
N ASP A 336 19.83 -1.89 13.19
CA ASP A 336 20.76 -0.79 12.93
C ASP A 336 20.10 0.38 12.19
N PRO A 337 20.04 1.59 12.82
CA PRO A 337 19.40 2.76 12.22
C PRO A 337 20.06 3.21 10.90
N GLU A 338 21.36 2.99 10.72
CA GLU A 338 22.04 3.42 9.50
C GLU A 338 21.66 2.55 8.31
N THR A 339 21.56 1.25 8.52
CA THR A 339 21.03 0.30 7.52
C THR A 339 19.64 0.71 7.08
N ILE A 340 18.74 1.07 8.03
CA ILE A 340 17.39 1.50 7.72
C ILE A 340 17.40 2.81 6.93
N ARG A 341 18.23 3.80 7.31
CA ARG A 341 18.38 5.07 6.56
C ARG A 341 18.80 4.83 5.11
N GLU A 342 19.79 3.96 4.89
CA GLU A 342 20.24 3.62 3.55
C GLU A 342 19.16 2.88 2.73
N MET A 343 18.40 2.00 3.37
CA MET A 343 17.28 1.30 2.70
C MET A 343 16.10 2.24 2.39
N MET A 344 15.87 3.28 3.20
CA MET A 344 14.85 4.30 2.90
C MET A 344 15.18 5.11 1.65
N LYS A 345 16.45 5.27 1.30
CA LYS A 345 16.91 5.97 0.08
C LYS A 345 16.74 5.13 -1.20
N LYS A 346 16.49 3.83 -1.09
CA LYS A 346 16.39 2.90 -2.21
C LYS A 346 14.93 2.54 -2.49
N SER A 347 14.59 2.41 -3.77
CA SER A 347 13.33 1.78 -4.16
C SER A 347 13.46 0.27 -3.99
N ILE A 348 12.69 -0.34 -3.06
CA ILE A 348 12.76 -1.78 -2.79
C ILE A 348 11.56 -2.54 -3.38
N ARG A 349 10.46 -1.81 -3.63
CA ARG A 349 9.21 -2.35 -4.22
C ARG A 349 8.55 -1.35 -5.18
N GLY A 350 9.33 -0.47 -5.81
CA GLY A 350 8.81 0.53 -6.73
C GLY A 350 8.09 1.71 -6.05
N GLU A 351 8.24 1.88 -4.74
CA GLU A 351 7.54 2.87 -3.92
C GLU A 351 8.04 4.30 -4.07
N ILE A 352 9.25 4.47 -4.59
CA ILE A 352 9.86 5.78 -4.91
C ILE A 352 10.58 5.73 -6.24
N THR A 353 10.70 6.87 -6.91
CA THR A 353 11.61 7.11 -8.04
C THR A 353 12.86 7.81 -7.53
N VAL A 354 14.04 7.24 -7.78
CA VAL A 354 15.35 7.74 -7.32
C VAL A 354 16.17 8.21 -8.49
#